data_17ada7d81b87f8ffd2ef4a5a956ceaa9
#
_entry.id   17ada7d81b87f8ffd2ef4a5a956ceaa9
#
_cell.length_a   1.000
_cell.length_b   1.000
_cell.length_c   1.000
_cell.angle_alpha   90.00
_cell.angle_beta   90.00
_cell.angle_gamma   90.00
#
_symmetry.space_group_name_H-M   'P 1'
#
loop_
_entity.id
_entity.type
_entity.pdbx_description
1 polymer ?
#
loop_
_entity_poly.entity_id
_entity_poly.type
_entity_poly.pdbx_seq_one_letter_code
_entity_poly.pdbx_strand_id
1 'polypeptide(L)'
;RDLVRSRGLGDVYKRQLMRYEDICVKAIHQLKDDRQLNFAEYSAKLLGNVIRENGISQQADIITSVPMHRSKRRKRGYDQAQKLAHFTAMELGIREDHRLLGRTRDTAEQHTLTAAQRKTHAEDIYYSLAKHADIKGKNVLLFDDVYTTGATLNVCSRLLKEMGAKKVFCAAIATTLLDEKHKE
;
A
#
# COMPACT_ATOMS: atom_id res chain seq x y z
N ARG A 1 1.49 5.70 19.89
CA ARG A 1 0.63 5.07 18.83
C ARG A 1 1.51 4.09 18.09
N ASP A 2 1.34 2.81 18.42
CA ASP A 2 2.35 1.80 18.17
C ASP A 2 2.38 1.32 16.72
N LEU A 3 3.60 1.07 16.21
CA LEU A 3 3.86 0.34 14.98
C LEU A 3 3.34 -1.09 15.14
N VAL A 4 2.33 -1.48 14.38
CA VAL A 4 1.86 -2.87 14.38
C VAL A 4 2.85 -3.71 13.59
N ARG A 5 3.64 -4.52 14.30
CA ARG A 5 4.53 -5.51 13.70
C ARG A 5 3.69 -6.68 13.18
N SER A 6 3.84 -7.04 11.91
CA SER A 6 3.09 -8.16 11.35
C SER A 6 3.68 -9.48 11.86
N ARG A 7 2.86 -10.33 12.49
CA ARG A 7 3.27 -11.68 12.92
C ARG A 7 3.72 -12.49 11.68
N GLY A 8 4.94 -13.00 11.71
CA GLY A 8 5.46 -13.95 10.72
C GLY A 8 6.25 -13.39 9.53
N LEU A 9 6.34 -12.06 9.34
CA LEU A 9 7.09 -11.44 8.24
C LEU A 9 8.32 -10.63 8.70
N GLY A 10 8.83 -10.87 9.92
CA GLY A 10 10.04 -10.23 10.42
C GLY A 10 9.96 -8.70 10.41
N ASP A 11 10.70 -8.05 9.52
CA ASP A 11 10.84 -6.60 9.44
C ASP A 11 9.79 -5.92 8.53
N VAL A 12 8.49 -6.27 8.68
CA VAL A 12 7.37 -5.59 8.01
C VAL A 12 6.61 -4.74 9.02
N TYR A 13 6.56 -3.42 8.78
CA TYR A 13 5.91 -2.42 9.63
C TYR A 13 4.76 -1.74 8.87
N LYS A 14 3.59 -1.60 9.51
CA LYS A 14 2.37 -1.07 8.89
C LYS A 14 1.91 0.21 9.57
N ARG A 15 1.49 1.19 8.79
CA ARG A 15 0.90 2.47 9.22
C ARG A 15 -0.29 2.86 8.35
N GLN A 16 -1.29 3.46 8.96
CA GLN A 16 -2.47 4.03 8.30
C GLN A 16 -2.71 5.46 8.78
N LEU A 17 -3.33 6.27 7.91
CA LEU A 17 -3.63 7.66 8.21
C LEU A 17 -4.98 7.82 8.94
N MET A 18 -6.03 7.15 8.44
CA MET A 18 -7.41 7.31 8.91
C MET A 18 -8.11 5.97 9.07
N ARG A 19 -9.19 5.93 9.89
CA ARG A 19 -10.13 4.82 9.92
C ARG A 19 -11.03 4.87 8.68
N TYR A 20 -11.45 3.69 8.19
CA TYR A 20 -12.38 3.56 7.08
C TYR A 20 -13.82 3.77 7.59
N GLU A 21 -14.17 5.03 7.89
CA GLU A 21 -15.51 5.47 8.31
C GLU A 21 -16.13 6.32 7.19
N ASP A 22 -17.41 6.65 7.29
CA ASP A 22 -18.22 7.25 6.20
C ASP A 22 -17.56 8.40 5.44
N ILE A 23 -16.84 9.30 6.10
CA ILE A 23 -16.13 10.41 5.47
C ILE A 23 -14.94 9.91 4.67
N CYS A 24 -14.17 8.94 5.20
CA CYS A 24 -13.03 8.34 4.51
C CYS A 24 -13.49 7.48 3.34
N VAL A 25 -14.62 6.77 3.48
CA VAL A 25 -15.24 6.00 2.38
C VAL A 25 -15.58 6.92 1.22
N LYS A 26 -16.25 8.05 1.50
CA LYS A 26 -16.58 9.07 0.48
C LYS A 26 -15.30 9.65 -0.15
N ALA A 27 -14.30 9.99 0.65
CA ALA A 27 -13.03 10.53 0.18
C ALA A 27 -12.25 9.52 -0.70
N ILE A 28 -12.22 8.25 -0.33
CA ILE A 28 -11.60 7.18 -1.14
C ILE A 28 -12.43 6.90 -2.40
N HIS A 29 -13.76 6.97 -2.33
CA HIS A 29 -14.61 6.91 -3.51
C HIS A 29 -14.38 8.11 -4.43
N GLN A 30 -14.16 9.29 -3.89
CA GLN A 30 -13.81 10.49 -4.67
C GLN A 30 -12.40 10.41 -5.28
N LEU A 31 -11.43 9.73 -4.63
CA LEU A 31 -10.16 9.35 -5.27
C LEU A 31 -10.35 8.41 -6.46
N LYS A 32 -11.50 7.71 -6.54
CA LYS A 32 -11.83 6.82 -7.66
C LYS A 32 -12.45 7.56 -8.85
N ASP A 33 -12.89 8.81 -8.65
CA ASP A 33 -13.43 9.66 -9.69
C ASP A 33 -12.36 10.67 -10.14
N ASP A 34 -12.10 10.75 -11.43
CA ASP A 34 -11.00 11.42 -12.16
C ASP A 34 -10.81 12.92 -11.83
N ARG A 35 -11.59 13.48 -10.91
CA ARG A 35 -11.68 14.93 -10.68
C ARG A 35 -10.93 15.45 -9.44
N GLN A 36 -10.22 14.58 -8.67
CA GLN A 36 -9.63 15.02 -7.41
C GLN A 36 -8.17 14.59 -7.19
N LEU A 37 -7.30 14.94 -8.13
CA LEU A 37 -5.84 14.89 -7.91
C LEU A 37 -5.42 15.68 -6.65
N ASN A 38 -6.15 16.76 -6.33
CA ASN A 38 -5.93 17.58 -5.12
C ASN A 38 -6.08 16.78 -3.83
N PHE A 39 -6.97 15.78 -3.78
CA PHE A 39 -7.13 14.94 -2.59
C PHE A 39 -5.97 13.95 -2.43
N ALA A 40 -5.45 13.40 -3.52
CA ALA A 40 -4.27 12.51 -3.46
C ALA A 40 -3.03 13.29 -2.99
N GLU A 41 -2.83 14.51 -3.47
CA GLU A 41 -1.74 15.39 -3.05
C GLU A 41 -1.87 15.79 -1.57
N TYR A 42 -3.06 16.20 -1.14
CA TYR A 42 -3.33 16.54 0.26
C TYR A 42 -3.11 15.34 1.19
N SER A 43 -3.61 14.16 0.81
CA SER A 43 -3.42 12.92 1.57
C SER A 43 -1.94 12.52 1.63
N ALA A 44 -1.18 12.74 0.57
CA ALA A 44 0.25 12.48 0.53
C ALA A 44 1.03 13.39 1.49
N LYS A 45 0.67 14.67 1.62
CA LYS A 45 1.25 15.60 2.61
C LYS A 45 0.99 15.13 4.04
N LEU A 46 -0.25 14.71 4.35
CA LEU A 46 -0.59 14.17 5.67
C LEU A 46 0.17 12.88 5.98
N LEU A 47 0.23 11.95 5.01
CA LEU A 47 1.02 10.71 5.15
C LEU A 47 2.50 11.01 5.29
N GLY A 48 3.03 11.96 4.53
CA GLY A 48 4.41 12.42 4.61
C GLY A 48 4.79 12.87 6.02
N ASN A 49 3.91 13.64 6.69
CA ASN A 49 4.11 14.06 8.08
C ASN A 49 4.13 12.85 9.03
N VAL A 50 3.15 11.94 8.93
CA VAL A 50 3.12 10.72 9.75
C VAL A 50 4.37 9.87 9.53
N ILE A 51 4.84 9.75 8.30
CA ILE A 51 6.05 8.99 7.94
C ILE A 51 7.31 9.65 8.55
N ARG A 52 7.41 10.98 8.53
CA ARG A 52 8.51 11.73 9.17
C ARG A 52 8.49 11.58 10.69
N GLU A 53 7.35 11.80 11.33
CA GLU A 53 7.17 11.72 12.79
C GLU A 53 7.53 10.32 13.34
N ASN A 54 7.36 9.28 12.52
CA ASN A 54 7.71 7.91 12.90
C ASN A 54 9.14 7.51 12.48
N GLY A 55 9.95 8.42 11.97
CA GLY A 55 11.33 8.16 11.58
C GLY A 55 11.47 7.20 10.39
N ILE A 56 10.40 7.00 9.61
CA ILE A 56 10.42 6.10 8.44
C ILE A 56 11.09 6.79 7.26
N SER A 57 10.90 8.11 7.10
CA SER A 57 11.47 8.89 6.00
C SER A 57 13.00 8.84 5.96
N GLN A 58 13.66 8.76 7.13
CA GLN A 58 15.11 8.66 7.25
C GLN A 58 15.63 7.24 6.99
N GLN A 59 14.76 6.25 6.98
CA GLN A 59 15.10 4.85 6.81
C GLN A 59 14.75 4.31 5.42
N ALA A 60 13.68 4.82 4.79
CA ALA A 60 13.20 4.33 3.50
C ALA A 60 14.11 4.80 2.36
N ASP A 61 14.59 3.87 1.57
CA ASP A 61 15.42 4.15 0.39
C ASP A 61 14.58 4.27 -0.89
N ILE A 62 13.46 3.55 -0.96
CA ILE A 62 12.62 3.44 -2.17
C ILE A 62 11.16 3.43 -1.77
N ILE A 63 10.33 4.14 -2.52
CA ILE A 63 8.88 4.09 -2.45
C ILE A 63 8.32 3.30 -3.62
N THR A 64 7.35 2.42 -3.36
CA THR A 64 6.59 1.69 -4.37
C THR A 64 5.13 1.57 -3.96
N SER A 65 4.29 1.02 -4.83
CA SER A 65 2.87 0.82 -4.57
C SER A 65 2.42 -0.59 -4.93
N VAL A 66 1.34 -1.03 -4.31
CA VAL A 66 0.60 -2.23 -4.72
C VAL A 66 0.07 -1.99 -6.13
N PRO A 67 0.37 -2.86 -7.12
CA PRO A 67 -0.04 -2.64 -8.50
C PRO A 67 -1.53 -2.90 -8.72
N MET A 68 -2.18 -1.98 -9.42
CA MET A 68 -3.54 -2.16 -9.91
C MET A 68 -3.55 -2.98 -11.20
N HIS A 69 -4.61 -3.78 -11.41
CA HIS A 69 -4.79 -4.49 -12.67
C HIS A 69 -4.97 -3.53 -13.85
N ARG A 70 -4.40 -3.91 -15.02
CA ARG A 70 -4.41 -3.06 -16.23
C ARG A 70 -5.82 -2.68 -16.70
N SER A 71 -6.82 -3.58 -16.60
CA SER A 71 -8.21 -3.27 -16.99
C SER A 71 -8.82 -2.20 -16.08
N LYS A 72 -8.61 -2.29 -14.76
CA LYS A 72 -9.08 -1.30 -13.80
C LYS A 72 -8.39 0.05 -14.02
N ARG A 73 -7.07 0.05 -14.27
CA ARG A 73 -6.30 1.25 -14.59
C ARG A 73 -6.80 1.92 -15.88
N ARG A 74 -7.11 1.13 -16.95
CA ARG A 74 -7.69 1.66 -18.19
C ARG A 74 -9.08 2.28 -17.95
N LYS A 75 -9.94 1.61 -17.16
CA LYS A 75 -11.28 2.11 -16.85
C LYS A 75 -11.27 3.37 -15.99
N ARG A 76 -10.30 3.49 -15.05
CA ARG A 76 -10.18 4.61 -14.12
C ARG A 76 -9.26 5.73 -14.59
N GLY A 77 -8.43 5.49 -15.63
CA GLY A 77 -7.43 6.44 -16.12
C GLY A 77 -6.12 6.44 -15.30
N TYR A 78 -6.14 6.05 -14.02
CA TYR A 78 -4.96 6.09 -13.14
C TYR A 78 -5.01 4.99 -12.05
N ASP A 79 -3.90 4.83 -11.33
CA ASP A 79 -3.72 3.95 -10.18
C ASP A 79 -3.62 4.81 -8.91
N GLN A 80 -4.56 4.64 -7.97
CA GLN A 80 -4.64 5.46 -6.76
C GLN A 80 -3.44 5.26 -5.84
N ALA A 81 -3.06 4.00 -5.57
CA ALA A 81 -1.91 3.70 -4.72
C ALA A 81 -0.62 4.25 -5.34
N GLN A 82 -0.49 4.16 -6.67
CA GLN A 82 0.64 4.73 -7.40
C GLN A 82 0.68 6.26 -7.31
N LYS A 83 -0.45 6.95 -7.46
CA LYS A 83 -0.52 8.42 -7.33
C LYS A 83 -0.16 8.87 -5.92
N LEU A 84 -0.68 8.18 -4.91
CA LEU A 84 -0.36 8.47 -3.53
C LEU A 84 1.14 8.29 -3.24
N ALA A 85 1.70 7.17 -3.70
CA ALA A 85 3.13 6.89 -3.58
C ALA A 85 3.98 7.96 -4.28
N HIS A 86 3.58 8.39 -5.48
CA HIS A 86 4.25 9.45 -6.25
C HIS A 86 4.30 10.78 -5.50
N PHE A 87 3.14 11.30 -5.05
CA PHE A 87 3.11 12.57 -4.33
C PHE A 87 3.84 12.49 -2.99
N THR A 88 3.78 11.34 -2.29
CA THR A 88 4.54 11.14 -1.05
C THR A 88 6.04 11.07 -1.33
N ALA A 89 6.47 10.46 -2.43
CA ALA A 89 7.86 10.41 -2.85
C ALA A 89 8.42 11.82 -3.12
N MET A 90 7.65 12.65 -3.81
CA MET A 90 7.98 14.08 -4.03
C MET A 90 8.09 14.84 -2.70
N GLU A 91 7.11 14.66 -1.81
CA GLU A 91 7.05 15.33 -0.50
C GLU A 91 8.22 14.95 0.41
N LEU A 92 8.68 13.70 0.36
CA LEU A 92 9.74 13.18 1.21
C LEU A 92 11.14 13.23 0.56
N GLY A 93 11.23 13.50 -0.74
CA GLY A 93 12.49 13.45 -1.49
C GLY A 93 13.05 12.03 -1.62
N ILE A 94 12.18 11.00 -1.58
CA ILE A 94 12.59 9.59 -1.66
C ILE A 94 12.37 9.08 -3.09
N ARG A 95 13.34 8.32 -3.62
CA ARG A 95 13.22 7.69 -4.93
C ARG A 95 11.99 6.79 -5.02
N GLU A 96 11.22 6.88 -6.11
CA GLU A 96 10.13 5.95 -6.40
C GLU A 96 10.49 4.93 -7.49
N ASP A 97 9.95 3.70 -7.38
CA ASP A 97 9.98 2.71 -8.45
C ASP A 97 8.72 1.83 -8.43
N HIS A 98 7.83 2.06 -9.40
CA HIS A 98 6.56 1.33 -9.54
C HIS A 98 6.71 0.02 -10.34
N ARG A 99 7.92 -0.34 -10.77
CA ARG A 99 8.18 -1.54 -11.57
C ARG A 99 8.71 -2.72 -10.74
N LEU A 100 8.62 -2.64 -9.42
CA LEU A 100 9.06 -3.71 -8.53
C LEU A 100 8.07 -4.87 -8.49
N LEU A 101 6.78 -4.56 -8.57
CA LEU A 101 5.69 -5.52 -8.46
C LEU A 101 4.76 -5.46 -9.67
N GLY A 102 4.22 -6.60 -10.06
CA GLY A 102 3.20 -6.74 -11.09
C GLY A 102 1.95 -7.45 -10.60
N ARG A 103 0.85 -7.34 -11.38
CA ARG A 103 -0.41 -8.04 -11.14
C ARG A 103 -0.91 -8.70 -12.42
N THR A 104 -1.23 -10.00 -12.36
CA THR A 104 -1.50 -10.83 -13.55
C THR A 104 -2.95 -10.85 -14.00
N ARG A 105 -3.95 -10.82 -13.10
CA ARG A 105 -5.36 -11.03 -13.45
C ARG A 105 -6.31 -10.07 -12.76
N ASP A 106 -7.41 -9.76 -13.46
CA ASP A 106 -8.61 -9.15 -12.91
C ASP A 106 -9.54 -10.31 -12.51
N THR A 107 -9.53 -10.67 -11.25
CA THR A 107 -10.52 -11.61 -10.74
C THR A 107 -11.78 -10.83 -10.46
N ALA A 108 -12.68 -10.74 -11.45
CA ALA A 108 -13.98 -10.09 -11.35
C ALA A 108 -14.87 -10.70 -10.25
N GLU A 109 -14.51 -11.86 -9.73
CA GLU A 109 -15.28 -12.65 -8.76
C GLU A 109 -14.92 -12.40 -7.28
N GLN A 110 -14.04 -11.43 -6.97
CA GLN A 110 -13.56 -11.22 -5.58
C GLN A 110 -14.63 -10.74 -4.58
N HIS A 111 -15.82 -10.34 -5.04
CA HIS A 111 -16.88 -9.88 -4.14
C HIS A 111 -17.56 -11.00 -3.36
N THR A 112 -17.39 -12.27 -3.77
CA THR A 112 -18.02 -13.45 -3.13
C THR A 112 -17.06 -14.28 -2.27
N LEU A 113 -15.78 -13.94 -2.24
CA LEU A 113 -14.76 -14.74 -1.54
C LEU A 113 -14.73 -14.47 -0.03
N THR A 114 -14.62 -15.54 0.76
CA THR A 114 -14.36 -15.47 2.21
C THR A 114 -12.96 -14.91 2.50
N ALA A 115 -12.71 -14.48 3.74
CA ALA A 115 -11.40 -13.93 4.16
C ALA A 115 -10.24 -14.94 3.93
N ALA A 116 -10.48 -16.24 4.14
CA ALA A 116 -9.51 -17.32 3.89
C ALA A 116 -9.20 -17.48 2.39
N GLN A 117 -10.23 -17.46 1.54
CA GLN A 117 -10.08 -17.55 0.09
C GLN A 117 -9.36 -16.33 -0.49
N ARG A 118 -9.57 -15.12 0.06
CA ARG A 118 -8.84 -13.91 -0.34
C ARG A 118 -7.34 -14.02 -0.06
N LYS A 119 -6.94 -14.71 1.00
CA LYS A 119 -5.53 -14.91 1.34
C LYS A 119 -4.82 -15.78 0.31
N THR A 120 -5.41 -16.91 -0.07
CA THR A 120 -4.86 -17.85 -1.07
C THR A 120 -4.86 -17.22 -2.47
N HIS A 121 -5.92 -16.52 -2.85
CA HIS A 121 -6.00 -15.84 -4.15
C HIS A 121 -5.01 -14.67 -4.32
N ALA A 122 -4.64 -13.98 -3.24
CA ALA A 122 -3.68 -12.89 -3.33
C ALA A 122 -2.28 -13.41 -3.73
N GLU A 123 -1.94 -14.64 -3.36
CA GLU A 123 -0.64 -15.26 -3.66
C GLU A 123 -0.44 -15.53 -5.16
N ASP A 124 -1.52 -15.82 -5.89
CA ASP A 124 -1.47 -16.12 -7.34
C ASP A 124 -1.60 -14.86 -8.23
N ILE A 125 -1.93 -13.73 -7.64
CA ILE A 125 -2.26 -12.51 -8.39
C ILE A 125 -1.05 -11.60 -8.55
N TYR A 126 -0.21 -11.47 -7.52
CA TYR A 126 0.94 -10.57 -7.50
C TYR A 126 2.23 -11.32 -7.79
N TYR A 127 3.15 -10.67 -8.50
CA TYR A 127 4.46 -11.22 -8.83
C TYR A 127 5.55 -10.13 -8.79
N SER A 128 6.80 -10.57 -8.59
CA SER A 128 7.96 -9.70 -8.62
C SER A 128 8.42 -9.45 -10.06
N LEU A 129 8.83 -8.21 -10.37
CA LEU A 129 9.44 -7.83 -11.62
C LEU A 129 10.97 -7.81 -11.48
N ALA A 130 11.55 -8.96 -11.15
CA ALA A 130 12.95 -9.14 -10.71
C ALA A 130 14.01 -8.47 -11.62
N LYS A 131 13.71 -8.27 -12.92
CA LYS A 131 14.66 -7.65 -13.86
C LYS A 131 14.96 -6.16 -13.60
N HIS A 132 14.24 -5.52 -12.68
CA HIS A 132 14.35 -4.09 -12.39
C HIS A 132 14.74 -3.80 -10.94
N ALA A 133 15.06 -4.84 -10.16
CA ALA A 133 15.11 -4.69 -8.73
C ALA A 133 16.53 -4.61 -8.19
N ASP A 134 17.09 -3.43 -8.20
CA ASP A 134 18.21 -3.12 -7.29
C ASP A 134 17.65 -2.67 -5.94
N ILE A 135 16.93 -3.61 -5.25
CA ILE A 135 16.39 -3.38 -3.91
C ILE A 135 17.08 -4.22 -2.83
N LYS A 136 18.10 -5.00 -3.22
CA LYS A 136 18.85 -5.81 -2.27
C LYS A 136 19.48 -4.93 -1.20
N GLY A 137 19.17 -5.24 0.07
CA GLY A 137 19.62 -4.50 1.24
C GLY A 137 18.93 -3.15 1.45
N LYS A 138 17.99 -2.74 0.58
CA LYS A 138 17.23 -1.49 0.68
C LYS A 138 16.01 -1.61 1.59
N ASN A 139 15.62 -0.52 2.20
CA ASN A 139 14.37 -0.39 2.91
C ASN A 139 13.31 0.17 1.96
N VAL A 140 12.21 -0.54 1.82
CA VAL A 140 11.12 -0.20 0.88
C VAL A 140 9.90 0.30 1.64
N LEU A 141 9.31 1.41 1.19
CA LEU A 141 8.02 1.90 1.66
C LEU A 141 6.95 1.58 0.61
N LEU A 142 6.04 0.66 0.97
CA LEU A 142 4.98 0.13 0.11
C LEU A 142 3.65 0.81 0.42
N PHE A 143 3.01 1.37 -0.61
CA PHE A 143 1.71 2.04 -0.51
C PHE A 143 0.55 1.18 -1.01
N ASP A 144 -0.59 1.26 -0.31
CA ASP A 144 -1.90 0.79 -0.78
C ASP A 144 -2.95 1.90 -0.53
N ASP A 145 -4.12 1.83 -1.15
CA ASP A 145 -5.21 2.78 -0.89
C ASP A 145 -5.92 2.47 0.43
N VAL A 146 -6.30 1.21 0.65
CA VAL A 146 -7.06 0.76 1.83
C VAL A 146 -6.47 -0.51 2.44
N TYR A 147 -6.17 -0.44 3.73
CA TYR A 147 -5.82 -1.60 4.54
C TYR A 147 -7.09 -2.27 5.07
N THR A 148 -7.42 -3.45 4.55
CA THR A 148 -8.56 -4.26 5.04
C THR A 148 -8.06 -5.40 5.93
N THR A 149 -7.87 -6.58 5.39
CA THR A 149 -7.30 -7.75 6.10
C THR A 149 -5.77 -7.74 6.10
N GLY A 150 -5.15 -6.88 5.29
CA GLY A 150 -3.71 -6.84 5.06
C GLY A 150 -3.19 -7.94 4.14
N ALA A 151 -4.06 -8.79 3.56
CA ALA A 151 -3.64 -9.89 2.69
C ALA A 151 -2.79 -9.40 1.51
N THR A 152 -3.23 -8.35 0.82
CA THR A 152 -2.51 -7.73 -0.31
C THR A 152 -1.13 -7.23 0.11
N LEU A 153 -1.07 -6.40 1.16
CA LEU A 153 0.20 -5.86 1.67
C LEU A 153 1.14 -6.96 2.16
N ASN A 154 0.61 -8.03 2.77
CA ASN A 154 1.42 -9.17 3.21
C ASN A 154 2.08 -9.89 2.02
N VAL A 155 1.32 -10.17 0.96
CA VAL A 155 1.86 -10.83 -0.26
C VAL A 155 2.89 -9.95 -0.93
N CYS A 156 2.56 -8.67 -1.18
CA CYS A 156 3.49 -7.73 -1.81
C CYS A 156 4.77 -7.52 -0.97
N SER A 157 4.63 -7.43 0.37
CA SER A 157 5.79 -7.32 1.26
C SER A 157 6.68 -8.57 1.22
N ARG A 158 6.08 -9.77 1.17
CA ARG A 158 6.84 -11.02 1.03
C ARG A 158 7.62 -11.03 -0.28
N LEU A 159 7.00 -10.69 -1.40
CA LEU A 159 7.67 -10.59 -2.69
C LEU A 159 8.86 -9.61 -2.65
N LEU A 160 8.69 -8.44 -2.03
CA LEU A 160 9.78 -7.48 -1.86
C LEU A 160 10.90 -8.03 -0.98
N LYS A 161 10.57 -8.78 0.08
CA LYS A 161 11.57 -9.46 0.93
C LYS A 161 12.32 -10.55 0.16
N GLU A 162 11.64 -11.35 -0.65
CA GLU A 162 12.23 -12.37 -1.53
C GLU A 162 13.18 -11.75 -2.57
N MET A 163 12.88 -10.52 -3.04
CA MET A 163 13.77 -9.73 -3.89
C MET A 163 14.98 -9.14 -3.14
N GLY A 164 15.08 -9.36 -1.83
CA GLY A 164 16.21 -8.95 -1.00
C GLY A 164 16.04 -7.61 -0.26
N ALA A 165 14.83 -7.05 -0.18
CA ALA A 165 14.60 -5.87 0.66
C ALA A 165 14.96 -6.13 2.11
N LYS A 166 15.71 -5.20 2.75
CA LYS A 166 16.12 -5.29 4.15
C LYS A 166 14.91 -5.12 5.08
N LYS A 167 14.11 -4.09 4.87
CA LYS A 167 12.85 -3.83 5.58
C LYS A 167 11.75 -3.44 4.60
N VAL A 168 10.49 -3.70 4.98
CA VAL A 168 9.33 -3.20 4.25
C VAL A 168 8.44 -2.46 5.24
N PHE A 169 8.26 -1.16 4.99
CA PHE A 169 7.26 -0.33 5.66
C PHE A 169 6.03 -0.28 4.78
N CYS A 170 4.84 -0.36 5.37
CA CYS A 170 3.59 -0.27 4.63
C CYS A 170 2.79 0.95 5.09
N ALA A 171 2.23 1.68 4.13
CA ALA A 171 1.37 2.82 4.37
C ALA A 171 0.06 2.68 3.58
N ALA A 172 -1.06 3.09 4.19
CA ALA A 172 -2.36 3.18 3.52
C ALA A 172 -3.10 4.43 4.02
N ILE A 173 -3.99 4.98 3.18
CA ILE A 173 -4.82 6.13 3.59
C ILE A 173 -5.78 5.73 4.70
N ALA A 174 -6.42 4.57 4.56
CA ALA A 174 -7.45 4.15 5.49
C ALA A 174 -7.34 2.66 5.87
N THR A 175 -7.95 2.32 7.00
CA THR A 175 -8.11 0.94 7.46
C THR A 175 -9.55 0.65 7.83
N THR A 176 -9.99 -0.57 7.51
CA THR A 176 -11.28 -1.13 7.96
C THR A 176 -11.15 -1.93 9.27
N LEU A 177 -9.92 -2.11 9.77
CA LEU A 177 -9.73 -2.78 11.05
C LEU A 177 -10.19 -1.86 12.18
N LEU A 178 -11.25 -2.26 12.86
CA LEU A 178 -11.64 -1.69 14.14
C LEU A 178 -10.59 -2.13 15.17
N ASP A 179 -10.08 -1.19 15.97
CA ASP A 179 -9.29 -1.55 17.15
C ASP A 179 -10.21 -2.34 18.08
N GLU A 180 -9.92 -3.64 18.31
CA GLU A 180 -10.61 -4.48 19.30
C GLU A 180 -10.37 -3.99 20.75
N LYS A 181 -9.71 -2.86 20.96
CA LYS A 181 -9.30 -2.34 22.27
C LYS A 181 -10.24 -1.30 22.91
N HIS A 182 -11.43 -1.07 22.36
CA HIS A 182 -12.43 -0.19 22.99
C HIS A 182 -13.78 -0.91 23.18
N LYS A 183 -13.74 -2.13 23.69
CA LYS A 183 -14.88 -2.78 24.34
C LYS A 183 -14.44 -3.10 25.76
N GLU A 184 -14.39 -2.09 26.61
CA GLU A 184 -14.56 -2.14 28.07
C GLU A 184 -15.26 -0.87 28.52
#